data_dc6dc220cc20926ae50529efb79b817f
#
_entry.id   dc6dc220cc20926ae50529efb79b817f
#
_cell.length_a   1.000
_cell.length_b   1.000
_cell.length_c   1.000
_cell.angle_alpha   90.00
_cell.angle_beta   90.00
_cell.angle_gamma   90.00
#
_symmetry.space_group_name_H-M   'P 1'
#
loop_
_entity.id
_entity.type
_entity.pdbx_description
1 polymer ?
#
loop_
_entity_poly.entity_id
_entity_poly.type
_entity_poly.pdbx_seq_one_letter_code
_entity_poly.pdbx_strand_id
1 'polypeptide(L)'
;MTTEDSGIKRRKFLQVLGAAGVGSMVGATIRPAVAEAAAMQVSTRSFGRTGIQVPILSLGTMFDTGANQLLLRQAVKWGVTYWDTAQYYNRWGSEPGIGKYLAKYPEDRKKIFLVSKSGNRDAKSLTAELNDSLNNLKTDYLDLFFVHAVDDAEAELTPEIKAWGEKMKSKGKIRLIGFSTHSNMAKSLSHAATLGWIDGIMTTYNYRVMTTDEMKRAIDACHKAGIGLTAMKTQAKSSWVSTGEQSTESRALAKRFLDKGVTEEQAKLLAVWTDERIAAICSQMNTLAILKANTEAAVNQARLTASDRRFLEAEARATTASYCAGCTATCQSMLAADVPVGKIMRCLMYGRSYGDHFRAHVEFRDIPAAIRTRLASLDYSAAERQCPRNMPIGRLMAEAVEELS
;
A
#
# COMPACT_ATOMS: atom_id res chain seq x y z
N MET A 1 21.19 -27.92 -43.90
CA MET A 1 20.26 -26.81 -44.18
C MET A 1 20.36 -25.84 -43.01
N THR A 2 20.87 -24.69 -43.29
CA THR A 2 21.47 -23.68 -42.45
C THR A 2 20.41 -22.84 -41.77
N THR A 3 20.53 -22.66 -40.46
CA THR A 3 19.80 -21.66 -39.64
C THR A 3 20.52 -20.33 -39.74
N GLU A 4 19.88 -19.33 -40.32
CA GLU A 4 20.40 -17.95 -40.36
C GLU A 4 20.09 -17.23 -39.03
N ASP A 5 21.16 -16.74 -38.42
CA ASP A 5 21.23 -15.92 -37.23
C ASP A 5 21.02 -14.45 -37.61
N SER A 6 19.92 -13.82 -37.17
CA SER A 6 19.61 -12.40 -37.43
C SER A 6 20.07 -11.48 -36.30
N GLY A 7 21.38 -11.47 -36.08
CA GLY A 7 22.03 -10.51 -35.19
C GLY A 7 22.23 -9.13 -35.84
N ILE A 8 21.43 -8.14 -35.43
CA ILE A 8 21.63 -6.74 -35.84
C ILE A 8 22.94 -6.22 -35.25
N LYS A 9 23.95 -6.05 -36.13
CA LYS A 9 25.31 -5.67 -35.75
C LYS A 9 25.34 -4.24 -35.15
N ARG A 10 25.83 -4.09 -33.93
CA ARG A 10 26.08 -2.84 -33.21
C ARG A 10 26.82 -1.75 -34.04
N ARG A 11 27.51 -2.14 -35.08
CA ARG A 11 28.23 -1.23 -36.00
C ARG A 11 27.32 -0.39 -36.90
N LYS A 12 26.08 -0.81 -37.22
CA LYS A 12 25.14 0.00 -38.03
C LYS A 12 24.44 1.09 -37.21
N PHE A 13 24.29 0.91 -35.91
CA PHE A 13 23.68 1.91 -35.04
C PHE A 13 24.59 3.14 -34.84
N LEU A 14 25.90 2.95 -34.85
CA LEU A 14 26.88 4.05 -34.69
C LEU A 14 27.19 4.79 -36.00
N GLN A 15 26.88 4.23 -37.17
CA GLN A 15 27.09 4.90 -38.46
C GLN A 15 25.98 5.88 -38.85
N VAL A 16 24.81 5.80 -38.23
CA VAL A 16 23.69 6.75 -38.47
C VAL A 16 23.87 8.06 -37.68
N LEU A 17 24.73 8.09 -36.66
CA LEU A 17 25.03 9.30 -35.88
C LEU A 17 26.20 10.14 -36.41
N GLY A 18 26.84 9.70 -37.49
CA GLY A 18 28.05 10.35 -38.02
C GLY A 18 27.91 11.12 -39.32
N ALA A 19 26.72 11.21 -39.91
CA ALA A 19 26.53 11.87 -41.23
C ALA A 19 25.39 12.90 -41.22
N ALA A 20 25.56 13.99 -40.45
CA ALA A 20 24.84 15.24 -40.68
C ALA A 20 25.81 16.38 -40.36
N GLY A 21 26.39 16.90 -41.45
CA GLY A 21 27.32 18.02 -41.43
C GLY A 21 26.70 19.33 -41.01
N VAL A 22 27.52 20.09 -40.39
CA VAL A 22 27.54 21.54 -40.14
C VAL A 22 26.52 22.33 -40.94
N GLY A 23 25.58 22.98 -40.28
CA GLY A 23 24.70 23.99 -40.86
C GLY A 23 23.66 24.51 -39.90
N SER A 24 23.89 25.70 -39.35
CA SER A 24 22.96 26.62 -38.73
C SER A 24 22.51 26.36 -37.29
N MET A 25 23.13 27.12 -36.40
CA MET A 25 22.65 27.36 -35.02
C MET A 25 21.27 28.00 -35.03
N VAL A 26 20.27 27.24 -34.52
CA VAL A 26 19.14 27.83 -33.83
C VAL A 26 19.12 27.13 -32.47
N GLY A 27 19.21 27.92 -31.41
CA GLY A 27 19.42 27.46 -30.04
C GLY A 27 18.32 26.52 -29.54
N ALA A 28 18.54 25.23 -29.65
CA ALA A 28 17.87 24.23 -28.82
C ALA A 28 18.63 24.25 -27.49
N THR A 29 18.12 24.97 -26.52
CA THR A 29 18.59 24.89 -25.13
C THR A 29 18.41 23.43 -24.65
N ILE A 30 19.54 22.72 -24.59
CA ILE A 30 19.65 21.48 -23.83
C ILE A 30 19.29 21.88 -22.38
N ARG A 31 18.02 21.64 -21.98
CA ARG A 31 17.67 21.77 -20.57
C ARG A 31 18.45 20.72 -19.81
N PRO A 32 19.35 21.15 -18.89
CA PRO A 32 20.15 20.18 -18.14
C PRO A 32 19.25 19.32 -17.29
N ALA A 33 19.59 18.02 -17.16
CA ALA A 33 18.89 17.03 -16.31
C ALA A 33 18.66 17.50 -14.86
N VAL A 34 19.35 18.55 -14.42
CA VAL A 34 19.16 19.23 -13.12
C VAL A 34 17.81 19.97 -13.05
N ALA A 35 17.28 20.48 -14.16
CA ALA A 35 15.98 21.16 -14.19
C ALA A 35 14.80 20.16 -14.09
N GLU A 36 14.97 18.95 -14.60
CA GLU A 36 13.98 17.88 -14.52
C GLU A 36 13.86 17.32 -13.08
N ALA A 37 14.96 17.23 -12.34
CA ALA A 37 14.97 16.79 -10.94
C ALA A 37 14.34 17.83 -9.98
N ALA A 38 14.46 19.13 -10.29
CA ALA A 38 13.84 20.21 -9.51
C ALA A 38 12.31 20.33 -9.74
N ALA A 39 11.80 19.78 -10.85
CA ALA A 39 10.37 19.80 -11.19
C ALA A 39 9.57 18.67 -10.52
N MET A 40 10.21 17.59 -10.03
CA MET A 40 9.53 16.44 -9.40
C MET A 40 9.52 16.58 -7.88
N GLN A 41 8.64 17.42 -7.35
CA GLN A 41 8.39 17.54 -5.91
C GLN A 41 6.94 17.16 -5.59
N VAL A 42 6.79 16.11 -4.78
CA VAL A 42 5.47 15.66 -4.32
C VAL A 42 4.86 16.71 -3.39
N SER A 43 3.62 17.10 -3.65
CA SER A 43 2.87 18.00 -2.77
C SER A 43 2.55 17.36 -1.42
N THR A 44 2.25 18.18 -0.43
CA THR A 44 1.93 17.73 0.93
C THR A 44 0.48 18.01 1.30
N ARG A 45 -0.03 17.26 2.29
CA ARG A 45 -1.30 17.48 2.98
C ARG A 45 -1.09 17.43 4.50
N SER A 46 -1.97 18.07 5.23
CA SER A 46 -2.01 18.00 6.69
C SER A 46 -2.31 16.56 7.14
N PHE A 47 -1.55 16.05 8.09
CA PHE A 47 -1.80 14.75 8.71
C PHE A 47 -2.75 14.91 9.90
N GLY A 48 -4.03 14.95 9.61
CA GLY A 48 -5.08 15.20 10.62
C GLY A 48 -4.85 16.51 11.39
N ARG A 49 -5.13 16.46 12.71
CA ARG A 49 -4.94 17.60 13.64
C ARG A 49 -3.51 17.79 14.15
N THR A 50 -2.56 16.98 13.66
CA THR A 50 -1.20 16.94 14.24
C THR A 50 -0.33 18.14 13.93
N GLY A 51 -0.74 19.00 13.00
CA GLY A 51 0.06 20.11 12.47
C GLY A 51 1.19 19.70 11.54
N ILE A 52 1.39 18.39 11.31
CA ILE A 52 2.45 17.86 10.46
C ILE A 52 1.96 17.80 9.01
N GLN A 53 2.80 18.28 8.09
CA GLN A 53 2.60 18.12 6.65
C GLN A 53 3.31 16.86 6.18
N VAL A 54 2.59 15.98 5.49
CA VAL A 54 3.16 14.75 4.91
C VAL A 54 3.00 14.75 3.39
N PRO A 55 3.96 14.19 2.63
CA PRO A 55 3.78 13.99 1.19
C PRO A 55 2.53 13.16 0.90
N ILE A 56 1.80 13.51 -0.15
CA ILE A 56 0.61 12.76 -0.57
C ILE A 56 0.94 11.35 -1.09
N LEU A 57 2.21 11.07 -1.39
CA LEU A 57 2.75 9.77 -1.77
C LEU A 57 3.78 9.31 -0.74
N SER A 58 3.53 8.17 -0.12
CA SER A 58 4.40 7.51 0.83
C SER A 58 5.08 6.29 0.20
N LEU A 59 6.34 6.07 0.54
CA LEU A 59 7.12 4.90 0.16
C LEU A 59 6.84 3.74 1.11
N GLY A 60 6.08 2.74 0.65
CA GLY A 60 5.97 1.45 1.32
C GLY A 60 7.22 0.61 1.07
N THR A 61 7.90 0.22 2.14
CA THR A 61 9.24 -0.38 2.06
C THR A 61 9.25 -1.90 2.25
N MET A 62 8.19 -2.59 1.88
CA MET A 62 8.11 -4.06 1.96
C MET A 62 8.92 -4.72 0.81
N PHE A 63 10.19 -4.34 0.70
CA PHE A 63 11.17 -4.87 -0.27
C PHE A 63 12.58 -4.74 0.31
N ASP A 64 13.59 -5.27 -0.39
CA ASP A 64 15.00 -5.17 0.03
C ASP A 64 15.51 -3.72 -0.07
N THR A 65 15.34 -2.97 1.01
CA THR A 65 15.84 -1.60 1.14
C THR A 65 17.37 -1.56 1.25
N GLY A 66 17.98 -2.64 1.76
CA GLY A 66 19.44 -2.77 1.88
C GLY A 66 20.16 -2.77 0.53
N ALA A 67 19.58 -3.45 -0.48
CA ALA A 67 20.06 -3.46 -1.86
C ALA A 67 19.63 -2.22 -2.65
N ASN A 68 18.54 -1.54 -2.25
CA ASN A 68 17.92 -0.44 -3.01
C ASN A 68 18.23 0.96 -2.48
N GLN A 69 19.47 1.21 -2.02
CA GLN A 69 19.90 2.48 -1.42
C GLN A 69 19.75 3.68 -2.36
N LEU A 70 19.99 3.50 -3.67
CA LEU A 70 19.80 4.56 -4.67
C LEU A 70 18.34 4.95 -4.83
N LEU A 71 17.43 3.98 -4.71
CA LEU A 71 15.98 4.24 -4.74
C LEU A 71 15.56 5.10 -3.54
N LEU A 72 16.04 4.77 -2.32
CA LEU A 72 15.78 5.55 -1.12
C LEU A 72 16.25 6.99 -1.28
N ARG A 73 17.48 7.17 -1.80
CA ARG A 73 18.02 8.51 -2.07
C ARG A 73 17.21 9.28 -3.12
N GLN A 74 16.73 8.59 -4.15
CA GLN A 74 15.90 9.22 -5.17
C GLN A 74 14.51 9.59 -4.64
N ALA A 75 13.94 8.77 -3.76
CA ALA A 75 12.68 9.08 -3.08
C ALA A 75 12.79 10.40 -2.30
N VAL A 76 13.85 10.59 -1.51
CA VAL A 76 14.08 11.86 -0.79
C VAL A 76 14.21 13.03 -1.76
N LYS A 77 14.96 12.88 -2.85
CA LYS A 77 15.14 13.94 -3.86
C LYS A 77 13.82 14.37 -4.50
N TRP A 78 12.87 13.46 -4.69
CA TRP A 78 11.58 13.74 -5.30
C TRP A 78 10.50 14.11 -4.29
N GLY A 79 10.85 14.30 -3.01
CA GLY A 79 9.92 14.68 -1.95
C GLY A 79 9.04 13.52 -1.47
N VAL A 80 9.34 12.27 -1.84
CA VAL A 80 8.67 11.08 -1.30
C VAL A 80 9.32 10.73 0.05
N THR A 81 9.05 11.57 1.04
CA THR A 81 9.70 11.54 2.36
C THR A 81 8.83 10.99 3.48
N TYR A 82 7.66 10.44 3.19
CA TYR A 82 6.91 9.61 4.11
C TYR A 82 7.29 8.14 3.85
N TRP A 83 8.01 7.50 4.79
CA TRP A 83 8.47 6.12 4.65
C TRP A 83 7.76 5.21 5.64
N ASP A 84 7.16 4.17 5.10
CA ASP A 84 6.38 3.18 5.85
C ASP A 84 7.09 1.83 5.87
N THR A 85 7.47 1.37 7.06
CA THR A 85 8.09 0.07 7.29
C THR A 85 7.40 -0.71 8.41
N ALA A 86 7.89 -1.88 8.71
CA ALA A 86 7.59 -2.69 9.89
C ALA A 86 8.75 -3.66 10.13
N GLN A 87 8.91 -4.10 11.38
CA GLN A 87 10.01 -4.96 11.79
C GLN A 87 10.16 -6.21 10.90
N TYR A 88 9.06 -6.90 10.59
CA TYR A 88 9.11 -8.14 9.81
C TYR A 88 9.08 -7.94 8.28
N TYR A 89 9.01 -6.69 7.79
CA TYR A 89 9.02 -6.45 6.35
C TYR A 89 10.31 -6.93 5.70
N ASN A 90 10.17 -7.55 4.52
CA ASN A 90 11.27 -8.14 3.78
C ASN A 90 12.14 -9.06 4.66
N ARG A 91 11.51 -10.01 5.37
CA ARG A 91 12.21 -10.96 6.25
C ARG A 91 13.12 -10.26 7.27
N TRP A 92 12.62 -9.21 7.93
CA TRP A 92 13.34 -8.33 8.87
C TRP A 92 14.47 -7.51 8.22
N GLY A 93 14.53 -7.43 6.89
CA GLY A 93 15.56 -6.67 6.16
C GLY A 93 15.20 -5.21 5.86
N SER A 94 13.91 -4.83 5.94
CA SER A 94 13.48 -3.48 5.57
C SER A 94 14.03 -2.41 6.52
N GLU A 95 13.84 -2.54 7.83
CA GLU A 95 14.34 -1.58 8.81
C GLU A 95 15.87 -1.46 8.82
N PRO A 96 16.66 -2.56 8.84
CA PRO A 96 18.12 -2.46 8.75
C PRO A 96 18.60 -1.76 7.48
N GLY A 97 17.94 -1.98 6.35
CA GLY A 97 18.27 -1.30 5.10
C GLY A 97 17.99 0.20 5.14
N ILE A 98 16.89 0.64 5.77
CA ILE A 98 16.61 2.05 6.03
C ILE A 98 17.65 2.61 7.01
N GLY A 99 17.98 1.88 8.06
CA GLY A 99 19.02 2.27 9.04
C GLY A 99 20.39 2.47 8.39
N LYS A 100 20.76 1.59 7.43
CA LYS A 100 21.97 1.77 6.61
C LYS A 100 21.93 3.08 5.82
N TYR A 101 20.77 3.45 5.27
CA TYR A 101 20.57 4.72 4.59
C TYR A 101 20.75 5.90 5.54
N LEU A 102 20.05 5.89 6.68
CA LEU A 102 20.08 6.99 7.65
C LEU A 102 21.45 7.16 8.30
N ALA A 103 22.19 6.07 8.53
CA ALA A 103 23.58 6.14 9.01
C ALA A 103 24.52 6.83 8.00
N LYS A 104 24.24 6.66 6.69
CA LYS A 104 25.01 7.30 5.61
C LYS A 104 24.57 8.75 5.34
N TYR A 105 23.30 9.08 5.56
CA TYR A 105 22.70 10.39 5.28
C TYR A 105 21.88 10.85 6.51
N PRO A 106 22.54 11.13 7.66
CA PRO A 106 21.83 11.46 8.91
C PRO A 106 21.00 12.75 8.82
N GLU A 107 21.38 13.68 7.94
CA GLU A 107 20.65 14.92 7.67
C GLU A 107 19.26 14.69 7.06
N ASP A 108 19.04 13.55 6.40
CA ASP A 108 17.77 13.22 5.79
C ASP A 108 16.74 12.73 6.83
N ARG A 109 17.18 12.27 8.03
CA ARG A 109 16.26 11.81 9.09
C ARG A 109 15.20 12.86 9.43
N LYS A 110 15.58 14.12 9.50
CA LYS A 110 14.67 15.25 9.82
C LYS A 110 13.68 15.56 8.71
N LYS A 111 13.96 15.14 7.48
CA LYS A 111 13.09 15.33 6.32
C LYS A 111 12.06 14.19 6.17
N ILE A 112 12.37 13.03 6.77
CA ILE A 112 11.59 11.81 6.60
C ILE A 112 10.57 11.67 7.74
N PHE A 113 9.28 11.60 7.37
CA PHE A 113 8.22 11.12 8.26
C PHE A 113 8.29 9.60 8.28
N LEU A 114 8.93 9.05 9.32
CA LEU A 114 9.28 7.64 9.43
C LEU A 114 8.29 6.90 10.30
N VAL A 115 7.73 5.82 9.75
CA VAL A 115 6.69 5.00 10.38
C VAL A 115 7.12 3.56 10.48
N SER A 116 6.98 2.96 11.66
CA SER A 116 7.07 1.52 11.85
C SER A 116 5.88 0.97 12.64
N LYS A 117 5.82 -0.34 12.82
CA LYS A 117 4.62 -1.04 13.32
C LYS A 117 5.00 -2.27 14.13
N SER A 118 4.14 -2.62 15.11
CA SER A 118 4.20 -3.88 15.85
C SER A 118 2.87 -4.64 15.77
N GLY A 119 2.94 -5.95 15.61
CA GLY A 119 1.80 -6.86 15.67
C GLY A 119 1.32 -7.20 17.08
N ASN A 120 2.07 -6.81 18.12
CA ASN A 120 1.75 -7.10 19.52
C ASN A 120 0.63 -6.22 20.07
N ARG A 121 0.01 -6.68 21.17
CA ARG A 121 -1.10 -5.99 21.84
C ARG A 121 -0.81 -5.70 23.32
N ASP A 122 0.33 -6.13 23.85
CA ASP A 122 0.73 -5.88 25.23
C ASP A 122 1.88 -4.87 25.30
N ALA A 123 1.91 -4.07 26.36
CA ALA A 123 2.86 -2.97 26.53
C ALA A 123 4.32 -3.41 26.59
N LYS A 124 4.60 -4.62 27.08
CA LYS A 124 5.99 -5.16 27.21
C LYS A 124 6.53 -5.50 25.82
N SER A 125 5.78 -6.28 25.04
CA SER A 125 6.18 -6.69 23.70
C SER A 125 6.23 -5.49 22.73
N LEU A 126 5.26 -4.56 22.81
CA LEU A 126 5.29 -3.31 22.05
C LEU A 126 6.55 -2.49 22.33
N THR A 127 6.99 -2.44 23.62
CA THR A 127 8.21 -1.71 23.99
C THR A 127 9.46 -2.39 23.44
N ALA A 128 9.52 -3.72 23.50
CA ALA A 128 10.66 -4.48 22.97
C ALA A 128 10.79 -4.25 21.45
N GLU A 129 9.70 -4.45 20.71
CA GLU A 129 9.72 -4.26 19.24
C GLU A 129 9.99 -2.81 18.84
N LEU A 130 9.46 -1.81 19.56
CA LEU A 130 9.80 -0.41 19.31
C LEU A 130 11.31 -0.15 19.49
N ASN A 131 11.93 -0.68 20.55
CA ASN A 131 13.37 -0.52 20.77
C ASN A 131 14.18 -1.21 19.66
N ASP A 132 13.78 -2.42 19.25
CA ASP A 132 14.41 -3.14 18.15
C ASP A 132 14.30 -2.35 16.84
N SER A 133 13.12 -1.80 16.54
CA SER A 133 12.90 -0.96 15.37
C SER A 133 13.79 0.30 15.39
N LEU A 134 13.89 1.00 16.52
CA LEU A 134 14.77 2.16 16.68
C LEU A 134 16.24 1.79 16.45
N ASN A 135 16.69 0.66 16.99
CA ASN A 135 18.05 0.15 16.80
C ASN A 135 18.32 -0.21 15.33
N ASN A 136 17.39 -0.92 14.68
CA ASN A 136 17.49 -1.31 13.28
C ASN A 136 17.54 -0.08 12.37
N LEU A 137 16.66 0.89 12.59
CA LEU A 137 16.51 2.11 11.84
C LEU A 137 17.60 3.16 12.12
N LYS A 138 18.46 2.93 13.14
CA LYS A 138 19.51 3.88 13.55
C LYS A 138 18.98 5.29 13.82
N THR A 139 17.88 5.36 14.59
CA THR A 139 17.21 6.61 14.97
C THR A 139 16.71 6.55 16.41
N ASP A 140 16.59 7.70 17.05
CA ASP A 140 16.12 7.78 18.43
C ASP A 140 14.59 7.85 18.55
N TYR A 141 13.90 8.14 17.45
CA TYR A 141 12.44 8.29 17.43
C TYR A 141 11.81 7.87 16.10
N LEU A 142 10.52 7.55 16.18
CA LEU A 142 9.62 7.43 15.01
C LEU A 142 8.64 8.60 14.98
N ASP A 143 8.26 9.02 13.79
CA ASP A 143 7.23 10.04 13.64
C ASP A 143 5.85 9.48 13.94
N LEU A 144 5.60 8.23 13.56
CA LEU A 144 4.35 7.53 13.85
C LEU A 144 4.62 6.05 14.10
N PHE A 145 3.99 5.49 15.14
CA PHE A 145 4.03 4.06 15.40
C PHE A 145 2.63 3.47 15.31
N PHE A 146 2.47 2.40 14.54
CA PHE A 146 1.20 1.72 14.38
C PHE A 146 1.09 0.42 15.16
N VAL A 147 -0.03 0.22 15.85
CA VAL A 147 -0.52 -1.12 16.20
C VAL A 147 -0.94 -1.79 14.88
N HIS A 148 -0.24 -2.87 14.51
CA HIS A 148 -0.31 -3.42 13.16
C HIS A 148 -1.47 -4.40 13.01
N ALA A 149 -2.17 -4.32 11.86
CA ALA A 149 -3.19 -5.28 11.43
C ALA A 149 -4.30 -5.49 12.48
N VAL A 150 -4.84 -4.39 12.99
CA VAL A 150 -6.01 -4.41 13.88
C VAL A 150 -7.22 -4.89 13.09
N ASP A 151 -7.84 -5.98 13.51
CA ASP A 151 -9.02 -6.56 12.89
C ASP A 151 -10.32 -6.12 13.60
N ASP A 152 -10.26 -5.90 14.91
CA ASP A 152 -11.34 -5.32 15.73
C ASP A 152 -10.79 -4.22 16.63
N ALA A 153 -11.00 -2.97 16.22
CA ALA A 153 -10.49 -1.81 16.95
C ALA A 153 -11.10 -1.66 18.37
N GLU A 154 -12.32 -2.11 18.57
CA GLU A 154 -13.00 -2.07 19.88
C GLU A 154 -12.34 -3.02 20.87
N ALA A 155 -11.99 -4.22 20.43
CA ALA A 155 -11.34 -5.22 21.28
C ALA A 155 -9.84 -4.98 21.45
N GLU A 156 -9.18 -4.42 20.44
CA GLU A 156 -7.71 -4.39 20.36
C GLU A 156 -7.09 -3.05 20.77
N LEU A 157 -7.80 -1.91 20.62
CA LEU A 157 -7.29 -0.58 21.00
C LEU A 157 -7.64 -0.26 22.45
N THR A 158 -7.04 -0.99 23.36
CA THR A 158 -7.33 -0.96 24.80
C THR A 158 -6.80 0.27 25.53
N PRO A 159 -7.30 0.59 26.75
CA PRO A 159 -6.70 1.62 27.62
C PRO A 159 -5.21 1.38 27.93
N GLU A 160 -4.75 0.12 27.97
CA GLU A 160 -3.34 -0.22 28.14
C GLU A 160 -2.49 0.28 26.96
N ILE A 161 -2.94 0.05 25.73
CA ILE A 161 -2.25 0.54 24.51
C ILE A 161 -2.21 2.07 24.49
N LYS A 162 -3.31 2.72 24.89
CA LYS A 162 -3.36 4.18 25.04
C LYS A 162 -2.29 4.67 26.01
N ALA A 163 -2.28 4.13 27.23
CA ALA A 163 -1.31 4.50 28.26
C ALA A 163 0.14 4.24 27.82
N TRP A 164 0.37 3.12 27.12
CA TRP A 164 1.68 2.81 26.53
C TRP A 164 2.08 3.88 25.50
N GLY A 165 1.19 4.24 24.60
CA GLY A 165 1.45 5.26 23.57
C GLY A 165 1.78 6.62 24.17
N GLU A 166 1.02 7.07 25.17
CA GLU A 166 1.26 8.32 25.89
C GLU A 166 2.64 8.28 26.59
N LYS A 167 3.00 7.16 27.20
CA LYS A 167 4.33 6.94 27.81
C LYS A 167 5.45 6.98 26.76
N MET A 168 5.28 6.40 25.58
CA MET A 168 6.31 6.43 24.54
C MET A 168 6.45 7.83 23.92
N LYS A 169 5.35 8.56 23.78
CA LYS A 169 5.35 9.98 23.38
C LYS A 169 6.11 10.83 24.42
N SER A 170 5.81 10.69 25.70
CA SER A 170 6.49 11.44 26.78
C SER A 170 7.99 11.18 26.86
N LYS A 171 8.43 9.96 26.46
CA LYS A 171 9.85 9.59 26.35
C LYS A 171 10.51 10.05 25.06
N GLY A 172 9.77 10.68 24.15
CA GLY A 172 10.27 11.11 22.84
C GLY A 172 10.60 9.97 21.87
N LYS A 173 10.13 8.74 22.14
CA LYS A 173 10.39 7.57 21.31
C LYS A 173 9.49 7.51 20.08
N ILE A 174 8.27 8.01 20.19
CA ILE A 174 7.33 8.20 19.11
C ILE A 174 6.72 9.60 19.20
N ARG A 175 6.40 10.21 18.06
CA ARG A 175 5.67 11.50 18.05
C ARG A 175 4.15 11.26 18.02
N LEU A 176 3.71 10.28 17.26
CA LEU A 176 2.31 9.94 17.02
C LEU A 176 2.09 8.45 17.23
N ILE A 177 0.84 8.08 17.59
CA ILE A 177 0.40 6.70 17.69
C ILE A 177 -0.88 6.49 16.87
N GLY A 178 -1.02 5.30 16.30
CA GLY A 178 -2.21 4.91 15.56
C GLY A 178 -2.25 3.42 15.29
N PHE A 179 -2.99 3.02 14.27
CA PHE A 179 -3.06 1.61 13.88
C PHE A 179 -3.19 1.44 12.37
N SER A 180 -2.93 0.21 11.91
CA SER A 180 -3.22 -0.18 10.53
C SER A 180 -4.24 -1.30 10.48
N THR A 181 -5.10 -1.30 9.44
CA THR A 181 -6.13 -2.33 9.29
C THR A 181 -6.36 -2.71 7.82
N HIS A 182 -6.66 -4.00 7.63
CA HIS A 182 -7.10 -4.59 6.36
C HIS A 182 -8.48 -5.25 6.47
N SER A 183 -9.03 -5.31 7.67
CA SER A 183 -10.25 -6.05 8.00
C SER A 183 -11.23 -5.13 8.71
N ASN A 184 -12.53 -5.33 8.47
CA ASN A 184 -13.61 -4.62 9.13
C ASN A 184 -13.41 -3.10 9.18
N MET A 185 -12.81 -2.53 8.11
CA MET A 185 -12.25 -1.18 8.10
C MET A 185 -13.27 -0.12 8.55
N ALA A 186 -14.49 -0.13 7.98
CA ALA A 186 -15.49 0.86 8.32
C ALA A 186 -15.87 0.84 9.82
N LYS A 187 -16.03 -0.36 10.42
CA LYS A 187 -16.29 -0.53 11.86
C LYS A 187 -15.11 0.01 12.68
N SER A 188 -13.90 -0.42 12.36
CA SER A 188 -12.68 -0.06 13.09
C SER A 188 -12.39 1.46 13.02
N LEU A 189 -12.57 2.07 11.85
CA LEU A 189 -12.40 3.50 11.67
C LEU A 189 -13.46 4.30 12.44
N SER A 190 -14.74 3.90 12.38
CA SER A 190 -15.83 4.56 13.09
C SER A 190 -15.61 4.51 14.61
N HIS A 191 -15.18 3.37 15.15
CA HIS A 191 -14.83 3.24 16.56
C HIS A 191 -13.63 4.13 16.92
N ALA A 192 -12.56 4.08 16.14
CA ALA A 192 -11.36 4.88 16.39
C ALA A 192 -11.63 6.39 16.43
N ALA A 193 -12.58 6.87 15.62
CA ALA A 193 -13.00 8.27 15.61
C ALA A 193 -13.57 8.75 16.97
N THR A 194 -14.05 7.83 17.83
CA THR A 194 -14.58 8.14 19.17
C THR A 194 -13.51 8.14 20.26
N LEU A 195 -12.34 7.57 20.02
CA LEU A 195 -11.34 7.32 21.06
C LEU A 195 -10.55 8.56 21.50
N GLY A 196 -10.42 9.57 20.65
CA GLY A 196 -9.78 10.86 20.96
C GLY A 196 -8.25 10.85 21.04
N TRP A 197 -7.59 9.67 21.10
CA TRP A 197 -6.13 9.54 21.25
C TRP A 197 -5.41 8.98 20.02
N ILE A 198 -6.13 8.51 19.03
CA ILE A 198 -5.57 8.03 17.76
C ILE A 198 -5.15 9.23 16.91
N ASP A 199 -3.87 9.27 16.52
CA ASP A 199 -3.33 10.34 15.68
C ASP A 199 -3.37 9.98 14.18
N GLY A 200 -3.22 8.69 13.85
CA GLY A 200 -3.19 8.24 12.46
C GLY A 200 -3.75 6.84 12.23
N ILE A 201 -4.30 6.62 11.05
CA ILE A 201 -4.79 5.29 10.62
C ILE A 201 -4.29 5.02 9.21
N MET A 202 -3.73 3.80 9.02
CA MET A 202 -3.45 3.27 7.68
C MET A 202 -4.49 2.19 7.36
N THR A 203 -5.27 2.39 6.32
CA THR A 203 -6.35 1.47 5.96
C THR A 203 -6.34 1.10 4.48
N THR A 204 -6.86 -0.07 4.15
CA THR A 204 -7.15 -0.39 2.75
C THR A 204 -8.18 0.61 2.23
N TYR A 205 -7.80 1.42 1.23
CA TYR A 205 -8.67 2.41 0.62
C TYR A 205 -8.34 2.56 -0.86
N ASN A 206 -9.33 2.34 -1.71
CA ASN A 206 -9.18 2.35 -3.16
C ASN A 206 -10.53 2.58 -3.83
N TYR A 207 -10.53 2.75 -5.16
CA TYR A 207 -11.72 3.04 -5.95
C TYR A 207 -12.86 2.00 -5.79
N ARG A 208 -12.57 0.78 -5.28
CA ARG A 208 -13.58 -0.29 -5.06
C ARG A 208 -14.29 -0.16 -3.73
N VAL A 209 -13.66 0.40 -2.71
CA VAL A 209 -14.23 0.50 -1.35
C VAL A 209 -14.64 1.94 -0.99
N MET A 210 -14.03 2.95 -1.62
CA MET A 210 -14.28 4.36 -1.32
C MET A 210 -15.71 4.82 -1.64
N THR A 211 -16.44 4.07 -2.47
CA THR A 211 -17.79 4.42 -2.91
C THR A 211 -18.87 3.85 -2.00
N THR A 212 -18.54 2.92 -1.10
CA THR A 212 -19.52 2.35 -0.17
C THR A 212 -19.90 3.36 0.91
N ASP A 213 -21.18 3.40 1.29
CA ASP A 213 -21.68 4.40 2.24
C ASP A 213 -21.10 4.22 3.63
N GLU A 214 -20.83 2.98 4.04
CA GLU A 214 -20.19 2.71 5.34
C GLU A 214 -18.77 3.28 5.38
N MET A 215 -17.98 3.08 4.32
CA MET A 215 -16.62 3.60 4.26
C MET A 215 -16.62 5.13 4.17
N LYS A 216 -17.54 5.74 3.40
CA LYS A 216 -17.68 7.20 3.34
C LYS A 216 -17.94 7.81 4.72
N ARG A 217 -18.89 7.21 5.48
CA ARG A 217 -19.20 7.63 6.85
C ARG A 217 -18.01 7.46 7.80
N ALA A 218 -17.31 6.34 7.71
CA ALA A 218 -16.16 6.04 8.56
C ALA A 218 -14.98 7.00 8.30
N ILE A 219 -14.65 7.26 7.04
CA ILE A 219 -13.63 8.25 6.65
C ILE A 219 -14.03 9.66 7.11
N ASP A 220 -15.31 10.03 6.96
CA ASP A 220 -15.82 11.34 7.41
C ASP A 220 -15.72 11.49 8.93
N ALA A 221 -16.06 10.45 9.68
CA ALA A 221 -15.92 10.44 11.14
C ALA A 221 -14.46 10.62 11.58
N CYS A 222 -13.53 9.90 10.96
CA CYS A 222 -12.09 10.04 11.24
C CYS A 222 -11.57 11.44 10.88
N HIS A 223 -11.98 11.96 9.72
CA HIS A 223 -11.60 13.32 9.30
C HIS A 223 -12.10 14.39 10.29
N LYS A 224 -13.38 14.32 10.72
CA LYS A 224 -13.95 15.19 11.75
C LYS A 224 -13.25 15.07 13.10
N ALA A 225 -12.80 13.85 13.45
CA ALA A 225 -12.01 13.63 14.66
C ALA A 225 -10.55 14.10 14.51
N GLY A 226 -10.15 14.60 13.35
CA GLY A 226 -8.81 15.11 13.09
C GLY A 226 -7.74 14.01 13.01
N ILE A 227 -8.10 12.78 12.63
CA ILE A 227 -7.17 11.66 12.47
C ILE A 227 -6.51 11.73 11.09
N GLY A 228 -5.18 11.60 11.03
CA GLY A 228 -4.44 11.52 9.77
C GLY A 228 -4.68 10.18 9.08
N LEU A 229 -5.16 10.20 7.82
CA LEU A 229 -5.52 8.99 7.09
C LEU A 229 -4.50 8.68 5.99
N THR A 230 -3.98 7.45 6.00
CA THR A 230 -3.12 6.92 4.94
C THR A 230 -3.82 5.76 4.24
N ALA A 231 -3.97 5.87 2.93
CA ALA A 231 -4.54 4.82 2.10
C ALA A 231 -3.46 3.81 1.66
N MET A 232 -3.73 2.53 1.81
CA MET A 232 -2.92 1.46 1.23
C MET A 232 -3.74 0.56 0.31
N LYS A 233 -3.08 -0.28 -0.50
CA LYS A 233 -3.73 -1.16 -1.50
C LYS A 233 -4.60 -0.37 -2.49
N THR A 234 -4.18 0.83 -2.82
CA THR A 234 -4.91 1.78 -3.66
C THR A 234 -5.05 1.32 -5.09
N GLN A 235 -4.06 0.60 -5.62
CA GLN A 235 -4.11 0.07 -6.98
C GLN A 235 -5.08 -1.11 -7.14
N ALA A 236 -5.48 -1.77 -6.03
CA ALA A 236 -6.53 -2.79 -6.00
C ALA A 236 -6.47 -3.75 -7.19
N LYS A 237 -5.28 -4.30 -7.46
CA LYS A 237 -5.06 -5.18 -8.61
C LYS A 237 -6.14 -6.24 -8.66
N SER A 238 -6.76 -6.39 -9.81
CA SER A 238 -7.91 -7.27 -10.03
C SER A 238 -7.52 -8.74 -9.96
N SER A 239 -8.52 -9.55 -9.69
CA SER A 239 -8.59 -11.00 -9.76
C SER A 239 -7.74 -11.79 -8.77
N TRP A 240 -8.22 -11.85 -7.54
CA TRP A 240 -7.88 -12.96 -6.65
C TRP A 240 -8.55 -14.27 -7.08
N VAL A 241 -9.58 -14.15 -7.90
CA VAL A 241 -10.54 -15.23 -8.22
C VAL A 241 -10.31 -15.82 -9.60
N SER A 242 -9.63 -15.12 -10.51
CA SER A 242 -9.40 -15.66 -11.85
C SER A 242 -7.91 -15.77 -12.15
N THR A 243 -7.51 -16.95 -12.55
CA THR A 243 -6.24 -17.25 -13.23
C THR A 243 -6.34 -16.95 -14.72
N GLY A 244 -7.43 -16.35 -15.18
CA GLY A 244 -7.77 -16.14 -16.57
C GLY A 244 -7.55 -14.71 -17.08
N GLU A 245 -7.98 -14.49 -18.30
CA GLU A 245 -7.90 -13.19 -19.00
C GLU A 245 -8.56 -12.05 -18.23
N GLN A 246 -7.98 -10.84 -18.35
CA GLN A 246 -8.62 -9.63 -17.85
C GLN A 246 -10.03 -9.49 -18.42
N SER A 247 -10.98 -9.05 -17.59
CA SER A 247 -12.34 -8.81 -18.05
C SER A 247 -12.37 -7.75 -19.16
N THR A 248 -13.41 -7.76 -19.97
CA THR A 248 -13.61 -6.74 -21.03
C THR A 248 -13.61 -5.33 -20.43
N GLU A 249 -14.21 -5.17 -19.24
CA GLU A 249 -14.28 -3.91 -18.52
C GLU A 249 -12.88 -3.46 -18.05
N SER A 250 -12.06 -4.36 -17.54
CA SER A 250 -10.68 -4.04 -17.14
C SER A 250 -9.82 -3.65 -18.35
N ARG A 251 -9.96 -4.34 -19.50
CA ARG A 251 -9.27 -3.95 -20.74
C ARG A 251 -9.73 -2.58 -21.27
N ALA A 252 -11.03 -2.31 -21.23
CA ALA A 252 -11.59 -1.02 -21.63
C ALA A 252 -11.10 0.11 -20.71
N LEU A 253 -10.99 -0.17 -19.40
CA LEU A 253 -10.45 0.76 -18.40
C LEU A 253 -8.99 1.12 -18.73
N ALA A 254 -8.14 0.11 -18.91
CA ALA A 254 -6.74 0.32 -19.25
C ALA A 254 -6.56 1.16 -20.51
N LYS A 255 -7.28 0.81 -21.59
CA LYS A 255 -7.26 1.56 -22.86
C LYS A 255 -7.68 3.02 -22.68
N ARG A 256 -8.78 3.28 -21.96
CA ARG A 256 -9.29 4.64 -21.72
C ARG A 256 -8.25 5.56 -21.08
N PHE A 257 -7.50 5.05 -20.12
CA PHE A 257 -6.50 5.87 -19.44
C PHE A 257 -5.20 5.99 -20.24
N LEU A 258 -4.78 4.93 -20.94
CA LEU A 258 -3.64 5.00 -21.85
C LEU A 258 -3.83 6.05 -22.95
N ASP A 259 -5.04 6.16 -23.51
CA ASP A 259 -5.39 7.18 -24.51
C ASP A 259 -5.25 8.63 -23.95
N LYS A 260 -5.20 8.79 -22.62
CA LYS A 260 -4.95 10.06 -21.91
C LYS A 260 -3.51 10.21 -21.40
N GLY A 261 -2.61 9.29 -21.74
CA GLY A 261 -1.23 9.29 -21.26
C GLY A 261 -1.07 8.92 -19.77
N VAL A 262 -2.08 8.24 -19.18
CA VAL A 262 -2.10 7.80 -17.78
C VAL A 262 -2.24 6.27 -17.77
N THR A 263 -1.42 5.58 -16.98
CA THR A 263 -1.60 4.13 -16.83
C THR A 263 -2.81 3.81 -15.95
N GLU A 264 -3.30 2.58 -16.01
CA GLU A 264 -4.37 2.11 -15.14
C GLU A 264 -4.00 2.24 -13.65
N GLU A 265 -2.75 1.89 -13.31
CA GLU A 265 -2.22 2.00 -11.94
C GLU A 265 -2.19 3.45 -11.47
N GLN A 266 -1.76 4.38 -12.31
CA GLN A 266 -1.78 5.81 -12.01
C GLN A 266 -3.22 6.33 -11.85
N ALA A 267 -4.15 5.92 -12.71
CA ALA A 267 -5.56 6.31 -12.60
C ALA A 267 -6.19 5.88 -11.26
N LYS A 268 -5.84 4.70 -10.76
CA LYS A 268 -6.28 4.20 -9.45
C LYS A 268 -5.72 5.02 -8.29
N LEU A 269 -4.47 5.50 -8.37
CA LEU A 269 -3.90 6.44 -7.41
C LEU A 269 -4.64 7.79 -7.47
N LEU A 270 -4.82 8.32 -8.68
CA LEU A 270 -5.54 9.59 -8.91
C LEU A 270 -6.96 9.53 -8.33
N ALA A 271 -7.66 8.40 -8.43
CA ALA A 271 -8.99 8.22 -7.87
C ALA A 271 -8.99 8.45 -6.34
N VAL A 272 -8.01 7.90 -5.62
CA VAL A 272 -7.90 8.07 -4.18
C VAL A 272 -7.47 9.49 -3.81
N TRP A 273 -6.59 10.13 -4.58
CA TRP A 273 -6.18 11.52 -4.34
C TRP A 273 -7.32 12.53 -4.53
N THR A 274 -8.44 12.15 -5.20
CA THR A 274 -9.63 13.02 -5.26
C THR A 274 -10.31 13.18 -3.90
N ASP A 275 -10.05 12.28 -2.96
CA ASP A 275 -10.53 12.39 -1.58
C ASP A 275 -9.51 13.15 -0.73
N GLU A 276 -9.75 14.42 -0.52
CA GLU A 276 -8.84 15.31 0.22
C GLU A 276 -8.73 14.95 1.72
N ARG A 277 -9.64 14.14 2.26
CA ARG A 277 -9.57 13.61 3.63
C ARG A 277 -8.43 12.60 3.83
N ILE A 278 -7.92 12.03 2.72
CA ILE A 278 -6.78 11.11 2.72
C ILE A 278 -5.48 11.93 2.62
N ALA A 279 -4.68 11.91 3.68
CA ALA A 279 -3.43 12.68 3.74
C ALA A 279 -2.35 12.10 2.81
N ALA A 280 -2.23 10.78 2.75
CA ALA A 280 -1.21 10.12 1.93
C ALA A 280 -1.69 8.78 1.35
N ILE A 281 -1.09 8.38 0.24
CA ILE A 281 -1.17 7.02 -0.30
C ILE A 281 0.16 6.31 -0.03
N CYS A 282 0.12 5.17 0.65
CA CYS A 282 1.27 4.29 0.80
C CYS A 282 1.33 3.28 -0.35
N SER A 283 2.36 3.39 -1.18
CA SER A 283 2.60 2.50 -2.32
C SER A 283 3.96 1.82 -2.20
N GLN A 284 3.98 0.50 -2.38
CA GLN A 284 5.23 -0.24 -2.51
C GLN A 284 5.88 0.11 -3.87
N MET A 285 7.02 0.78 -3.81
CA MET A 285 7.75 1.23 -4.99
C MET A 285 9.17 0.64 -4.96
N ASN A 286 9.27 -0.65 -5.32
CA ASN A 286 10.50 -1.44 -5.21
C ASN A 286 11.46 -1.29 -6.41
N THR A 287 11.09 -0.48 -7.41
CA THR A 287 11.95 -0.14 -8.56
C THR A 287 11.93 1.37 -8.83
N LEU A 288 13.00 1.89 -9.41
CA LEU A 288 13.04 3.31 -9.84
C LEU A 288 11.96 3.65 -10.87
N ALA A 289 11.58 2.70 -11.72
CA ALA A 289 10.51 2.91 -12.70
C ALA A 289 9.15 3.11 -12.01
N ILE A 290 8.81 2.29 -11.02
CA ILE A 290 7.55 2.43 -10.26
C ILE A 290 7.59 3.71 -9.41
N LEU A 291 8.72 3.99 -8.75
CA LEU A 291 8.90 5.24 -7.99
C LEU A 291 8.67 6.45 -8.89
N LYS A 292 9.29 6.47 -10.08
CA LYS A 292 9.14 7.55 -11.06
C LYS A 292 7.67 7.70 -11.50
N ALA A 293 7.04 6.62 -11.95
CA ALA A 293 5.66 6.65 -12.45
C ALA A 293 4.66 7.14 -11.39
N ASN A 294 4.78 6.68 -10.14
CA ASN A 294 3.90 7.10 -9.07
C ASN A 294 4.18 8.55 -8.63
N THR A 295 5.45 8.97 -8.65
CA THR A 295 5.83 10.37 -8.36
C THR A 295 5.31 11.30 -9.45
N GLU A 296 5.43 10.94 -10.73
CA GLU A 296 4.86 11.70 -11.84
C GLU A 296 3.34 11.87 -11.70
N ALA A 297 2.63 10.80 -11.33
CA ALA A 297 1.20 10.88 -11.07
C ALA A 297 0.86 11.81 -9.89
N ALA A 298 1.67 11.79 -8.82
CA ALA A 298 1.50 12.65 -7.65
C ALA A 298 1.80 14.13 -7.94
N VAL A 299 2.78 14.40 -8.80
CA VAL A 299 3.17 15.78 -9.18
C VAL A 299 2.18 16.35 -10.19
N ASN A 300 1.85 15.60 -11.23
CA ASN A 300 1.00 16.07 -12.32
C ASN A 300 -0.48 16.17 -11.91
N GLN A 301 -0.92 15.37 -10.92
CA GLN A 301 -2.28 15.30 -10.40
C GLN A 301 -3.35 15.50 -11.48
N ALA A 302 -3.20 14.77 -12.60
CA ALA A 302 -4.17 14.80 -13.68
C ALA A 302 -5.57 14.56 -13.10
N ARG A 303 -6.47 15.52 -13.28
CA ARG A 303 -7.81 15.43 -12.68
C ARG A 303 -8.63 14.41 -13.43
N LEU A 304 -9.08 13.38 -12.73
CA LEU A 304 -10.08 12.46 -13.24
C LEU A 304 -11.40 13.23 -13.46
N THR A 305 -11.93 13.15 -14.67
CA THR A 305 -13.24 13.69 -14.99
C THR A 305 -14.35 12.89 -14.27
N ALA A 306 -15.55 13.44 -14.17
CA ALA A 306 -16.69 12.69 -13.66
C ALA A 306 -16.95 11.41 -14.46
N SER A 307 -16.70 11.45 -15.78
CA SER A 307 -16.80 10.25 -16.64
C SER A 307 -15.75 9.20 -16.30
N ASP A 308 -14.52 9.59 -15.97
CA ASP A 308 -13.46 8.64 -15.57
C ASP A 308 -13.81 7.96 -14.24
N ARG A 309 -14.31 8.72 -13.28
CA ARG A 309 -14.77 8.15 -12.00
C ARG A 309 -15.91 7.16 -12.19
N ARG A 310 -16.94 7.52 -12.99
CA ARG A 310 -18.04 6.57 -13.30
C ARG A 310 -17.53 5.31 -13.99
N PHE A 311 -16.49 5.41 -14.80
CA PHE A 311 -15.89 4.26 -15.47
C PHE A 311 -15.19 3.33 -14.48
N LEU A 312 -14.39 3.88 -13.53
CA LEU A 312 -13.79 3.12 -12.42
C LEU A 312 -14.87 2.45 -11.55
N GLU A 313 -15.95 3.16 -11.24
CA GLU A 313 -17.06 2.60 -10.46
C GLU A 313 -17.79 1.48 -11.23
N ALA A 314 -17.97 1.61 -12.53
CA ALA A 314 -18.57 0.57 -13.35
C ALA A 314 -17.69 -0.70 -13.38
N GLU A 315 -16.40 -0.55 -13.57
CA GLU A 315 -15.44 -1.67 -13.49
C GLU A 315 -15.46 -2.31 -12.10
N ALA A 316 -15.44 -1.51 -11.03
CA ALA A 316 -15.50 -2.02 -9.66
C ALA A 316 -16.79 -2.83 -9.41
N ARG A 317 -17.93 -2.45 -9.99
CA ARG A 317 -19.20 -3.20 -9.91
C ARG A 317 -19.14 -4.48 -10.74
N ALA A 318 -18.68 -4.39 -12.00
CA ALA A 318 -18.61 -5.54 -12.90
C ALA A 318 -17.69 -6.64 -12.39
N THR A 319 -16.63 -6.27 -11.65
CA THR A 319 -15.64 -7.19 -11.10
C THR A 319 -15.74 -7.37 -9.59
N THR A 320 -16.93 -7.14 -8.99
CA THR A 320 -17.10 -7.13 -7.54
C THR A 320 -16.76 -8.48 -6.90
N ALA A 321 -17.13 -9.60 -7.52
CA ALA A 321 -16.86 -10.96 -7.05
C ALA A 321 -15.37 -11.37 -7.16
N SER A 322 -14.52 -10.53 -7.74
CA SER A 322 -13.08 -10.77 -7.84
C SER A 322 -12.24 -10.01 -6.80
N TYR A 323 -12.87 -9.33 -5.85
CA TYR A 323 -12.17 -8.50 -4.87
C TYR A 323 -12.78 -8.62 -3.47
N CYS A 324 -12.06 -9.25 -2.53
CA CYS A 324 -12.46 -9.29 -1.12
C CYS A 324 -12.22 -7.94 -0.44
N ALA A 325 -13.29 -7.31 0.06
CA ALA A 325 -13.21 -6.01 0.71
C ALA A 325 -12.75 -6.06 2.18
N GLY A 326 -12.51 -7.27 2.74
CA GLY A 326 -12.03 -7.41 4.12
C GLY A 326 -13.12 -7.22 5.20
N CYS A 327 -14.41 -7.31 4.86
CA CYS A 327 -15.50 -7.30 5.84
C CYS A 327 -15.65 -8.66 6.56
N THR A 328 -14.59 -9.08 7.23
CA THR A 328 -14.40 -10.44 7.73
C THR A 328 -15.42 -10.83 8.79
N ALA A 329 -15.85 -9.90 9.66
CA ALA A 329 -16.88 -10.16 10.66
C ALA A 329 -18.19 -10.65 10.02
N THR A 330 -18.54 -10.17 8.82
CA THR A 330 -19.77 -10.56 8.12
C THR A 330 -19.76 -12.02 7.68
N CYS A 331 -18.66 -12.47 7.04
CA CYS A 331 -18.59 -13.86 6.55
C CYS A 331 -18.15 -14.85 7.64
N GLN A 332 -17.25 -14.46 8.53
CA GLN A 332 -16.75 -15.35 9.59
C GLN A 332 -17.81 -15.70 10.64
N SER A 333 -18.71 -14.75 10.95
CA SER A 333 -19.82 -15.03 11.89
C SER A 333 -20.82 -16.09 11.38
N MET A 334 -20.79 -16.40 10.09
CA MET A 334 -21.66 -17.42 9.48
C MET A 334 -21.03 -18.82 9.48
N LEU A 335 -19.80 -18.96 9.94
CA LEU A 335 -19.08 -20.24 9.94
C LEU A 335 -19.14 -20.90 11.31
N ALA A 336 -19.32 -22.22 11.32
CA ALA A 336 -19.30 -23.02 12.54
C ALA A 336 -17.90 -23.19 13.14
N ALA A 337 -16.87 -22.78 12.42
CA ALA A 337 -15.46 -22.86 12.82
C ALA A 337 -14.81 -21.47 12.73
N ASP A 338 -13.83 -21.23 13.59
CA ASP A 338 -13.03 -20.00 13.56
C ASP A 338 -12.03 -20.01 12.38
N VAL A 339 -12.54 -19.70 11.19
CA VAL A 339 -11.77 -19.66 9.95
C VAL A 339 -11.42 -18.21 9.62
N PRO A 340 -10.13 -17.83 9.54
CA PRO A 340 -9.71 -16.48 9.24
C PRO A 340 -9.82 -16.17 7.73
N VAL A 341 -11.05 -16.14 7.19
CA VAL A 341 -11.35 -15.97 5.77
C VAL A 341 -10.59 -14.79 5.17
N GLY A 342 -10.62 -13.63 5.81
CA GLY A 342 -9.94 -12.43 5.31
C GLY A 342 -8.42 -12.58 5.26
N LYS A 343 -7.79 -13.30 6.20
CA LYS A 343 -6.35 -13.60 6.18
C LYS A 343 -6.02 -14.50 4.99
N ILE A 344 -6.81 -15.55 4.78
CA ILE A 344 -6.62 -16.50 3.67
C ILE A 344 -6.79 -15.79 2.32
N MET A 345 -7.81 -14.97 2.17
CA MET A 345 -8.01 -14.14 0.97
C MET A 345 -6.81 -13.22 0.70
N ARG A 346 -6.18 -12.66 1.75
CA ARG A 346 -4.96 -11.87 1.57
C ARG A 346 -3.76 -12.71 1.13
N CYS A 347 -3.63 -13.94 1.62
CA CYS A 347 -2.58 -14.85 1.14
C CYS A 347 -2.72 -15.10 -0.37
N LEU A 348 -3.93 -15.41 -0.85
CA LEU A 348 -4.20 -15.53 -2.29
C LEU A 348 -3.87 -14.24 -3.06
N MET A 349 -4.23 -13.07 -2.51
CA MET A 349 -3.89 -11.79 -3.12
C MET A 349 -2.37 -11.61 -3.26
N TYR A 350 -1.58 -11.93 -2.23
CA TYR A 350 -0.12 -11.80 -2.31
C TYR A 350 0.45 -12.67 -3.41
N GLY A 351 0.04 -13.92 -3.53
CA GLY A 351 0.48 -14.81 -4.60
C GLY A 351 0.00 -14.34 -5.97
N ARG A 352 -1.30 -14.25 -6.16
CA ARG A 352 -1.94 -14.06 -7.47
C ARG A 352 -1.82 -12.63 -8.02
N SER A 353 -2.01 -11.62 -7.16
CA SER A 353 -2.06 -10.21 -7.61
C SER A 353 -0.73 -9.49 -7.50
N TYR A 354 0.09 -9.83 -6.50
CA TYR A 354 1.38 -9.15 -6.27
C TYR A 354 2.59 -9.98 -6.71
N GLY A 355 2.41 -11.29 -6.99
CA GLY A 355 3.49 -12.20 -7.32
C GLY A 355 4.41 -12.51 -6.14
N ASP A 356 3.99 -12.18 -4.91
CA ASP A 356 4.74 -12.44 -3.69
C ASP A 356 4.34 -13.81 -3.11
N HIS A 357 4.70 -14.88 -3.83
CA HIS A 357 4.40 -16.24 -3.45
C HIS A 357 5.02 -16.62 -2.12
N PHE A 358 6.24 -16.14 -1.84
CA PHE A 358 6.89 -16.43 -0.57
C PHE A 358 6.06 -15.95 0.62
N ARG A 359 5.61 -14.70 0.58
CA ARG A 359 4.77 -14.14 1.62
C ARG A 359 3.43 -14.86 1.73
N ALA A 360 2.81 -15.17 0.59
CA ALA A 360 1.56 -15.91 0.55
C ALA A 360 1.66 -17.23 1.32
N HIS A 361 2.70 -18.01 1.07
CA HIS A 361 2.97 -19.28 1.76
C HIS A 361 3.28 -19.08 3.25
N VAL A 362 4.12 -18.11 3.61
CA VAL A 362 4.48 -17.86 5.02
C VAL A 362 3.26 -17.47 5.84
N GLU A 363 2.49 -16.47 5.37
CA GLU A 363 1.30 -16.02 6.09
C GLU A 363 0.19 -17.10 6.14
N PHE A 364 0.10 -17.97 5.13
CA PHE A 364 -0.82 -19.09 5.15
C PHE A 364 -0.39 -20.17 6.16
N ARG A 365 0.91 -20.46 6.26
CA ARG A 365 1.46 -21.42 7.24
C ARG A 365 1.30 -20.96 8.68
N ASP A 366 1.23 -19.66 8.94
CA ASP A 366 0.93 -19.10 10.27
C ASP A 366 -0.50 -19.44 10.75
N ILE A 367 -1.41 -19.86 9.85
CA ILE A 367 -2.73 -20.33 10.22
C ILE A 367 -2.57 -21.72 10.84
N PRO A 368 -3.17 -22.00 12.01
CA PRO A 368 -3.06 -23.30 12.66
C PRO A 368 -3.36 -24.47 11.72
N ALA A 369 -2.56 -25.52 11.75
CA ALA A 369 -2.71 -26.68 10.89
C ALA A 369 -4.11 -27.31 10.99
N ALA A 370 -4.68 -27.37 12.21
CA ALA A 370 -6.03 -27.86 12.45
C ALA A 370 -7.12 -27.09 11.69
N ILE A 371 -6.89 -25.81 11.37
CA ILE A 371 -7.78 -25.01 10.53
C ILE A 371 -7.49 -25.31 9.06
N ARG A 372 -6.20 -25.22 8.64
CA ARG A 372 -5.80 -25.37 7.24
C ARG A 372 -6.27 -26.69 6.62
N THR A 373 -6.15 -27.81 7.35
CA THR A 373 -6.55 -29.15 6.88
C THR A 373 -8.06 -29.30 6.65
N ARG A 374 -8.88 -28.42 7.23
CA ARG A 374 -10.34 -28.48 7.12
C ARG A 374 -10.93 -27.49 6.12
N LEU A 375 -10.13 -26.53 5.63
CA LEU A 375 -10.63 -25.43 4.80
C LEU A 375 -11.42 -25.92 3.58
N ALA A 376 -10.94 -26.95 2.88
CA ALA A 376 -11.61 -27.45 1.67
C ALA A 376 -12.89 -28.25 1.95
N SER A 377 -13.13 -28.69 3.19
CA SER A 377 -14.27 -29.54 3.57
C SER A 377 -15.40 -28.81 4.31
N LEU A 378 -15.21 -27.53 4.65
CA LEU A 378 -16.24 -26.76 5.35
C LEU A 378 -17.32 -26.24 4.38
N ASP A 379 -18.54 -26.08 4.90
CA ASP A 379 -19.63 -25.44 4.17
C ASP A 379 -19.55 -23.91 4.33
N TYR A 380 -19.34 -23.21 3.23
CA TYR A 380 -19.27 -21.75 3.16
C TYR A 380 -20.55 -21.10 2.62
N SER A 381 -21.60 -21.87 2.33
CA SER A 381 -22.83 -21.38 1.69
C SER A 381 -23.47 -20.22 2.44
N ALA A 382 -23.50 -20.26 3.78
CA ALA A 382 -24.04 -19.18 4.59
C ALA A 382 -23.18 -17.91 4.51
N ALA A 383 -21.86 -18.05 4.54
CA ALA A 383 -20.90 -16.94 4.41
C ALA A 383 -20.95 -16.30 3.02
N GLU A 384 -21.11 -17.10 1.97
CA GLU A 384 -21.25 -16.62 0.58
C GLU A 384 -22.54 -15.82 0.37
N ARG A 385 -23.67 -16.29 0.94
CA ARG A 385 -24.95 -15.55 0.89
C ARG A 385 -24.88 -14.19 1.60
N GLN A 386 -24.09 -14.07 2.65
CA GLN A 386 -23.91 -12.80 3.38
C GLN A 386 -22.81 -11.91 2.78
N CYS A 387 -22.01 -12.44 1.87
CA CYS A 387 -20.91 -11.69 1.28
C CYS A 387 -21.41 -10.53 0.38
N PRO A 388 -21.15 -9.24 0.72
CA PRO A 388 -21.64 -8.11 -0.08
C PRO A 388 -20.95 -8.01 -1.45
N ARG A 389 -19.96 -8.87 -1.69
CA ARG A 389 -19.19 -8.94 -2.95
C ARG A 389 -19.49 -10.21 -3.75
N ASN A 390 -20.36 -11.08 -3.25
CA ASN A 390 -20.68 -12.37 -3.87
C ASN A 390 -19.42 -13.21 -4.17
N MET A 391 -18.47 -13.22 -3.22
CA MET A 391 -17.23 -13.98 -3.37
C MET A 391 -17.49 -15.48 -3.27
N PRO A 392 -16.94 -16.31 -4.15
CA PRO A 392 -17.03 -17.77 -4.07
C PRO A 392 -16.04 -18.28 -2.99
N ILE A 393 -16.41 -18.08 -1.71
CA ILE A 393 -15.50 -18.28 -0.57
C ILE A 393 -15.04 -19.73 -0.50
N GLY A 394 -15.97 -20.70 -0.61
CA GLY A 394 -15.63 -22.11 -0.53
C GLY A 394 -14.61 -22.55 -1.57
N ARG A 395 -14.83 -22.16 -2.82
CA ARG A 395 -13.87 -22.42 -3.90
C ARG A 395 -12.49 -21.81 -3.60
N LEU A 396 -12.45 -20.54 -3.15
CA LEU A 396 -11.18 -19.86 -2.85
C LEU A 396 -10.46 -20.46 -1.65
N MET A 397 -11.18 -20.99 -0.66
CA MET A 397 -10.56 -21.72 0.46
C MET A 397 -9.94 -23.03 0.00
N ALA A 398 -10.58 -23.78 -0.90
CA ALA A 398 -10.01 -24.99 -1.49
C ALA A 398 -8.77 -24.67 -2.33
N GLU A 399 -8.84 -23.66 -3.20
CA GLU A 399 -7.70 -23.19 -4.01
C GLU A 399 -6.53 -22.71 -3.13
N ALA A 400 -6.81 -22.05 -1.98
CA ALA A 400 -5.77 -21.63 -1.06
C ALA A 400 -5.03 -22.84 -0.42
N VAL A 401 -5.73 -23.92 -0.14
CA VAL A 401 -5.07 -25.16 0.33
C VAL A 401 -4.19 -25.75 -0.77
N GLU A 402 -4.68 -25.80 -2.01
CA GLU A 402 -3.93 -26.36 -3.14
C GLU A 402 -2.67 -25.53 -3.48
N GLU A 403 -2.80 -24.20 -3.50
CA GLU A 403 -1.73 -23.32 -3.93
C GLU A 403 -0.70 -22.98 -2.84
N LEU A 404 -1.11 -22.94 -1.55
CA LEU A 404 -0.31 -22.36 -0.47
C LEU A 404 0.14 -23.37 0.60
N SER A 405 -0.23 -24.63 0.53
CA SER A 405 0.18 -25.65 1.50
C SER A 405 1.63 -26.10 1.39
#